data_7b191ca189021c4472a5263cfc5fe97a
#
_entry.id   7b191ca189021c4472a5263cfc5fe97a
#
_cell.length_a   1.000
_cell.length_b   1.000
_cell.length_c   1.000
_cell.angle_alpha   90.00
_cell.angle_beta   90.00
_cell.angle_gamma   90.00
#
_symmetry.space_group_name_H-M   'P 1'
#
loop_
_entity.id
_entity.type
_entity.pdbx_description
1 polymer ?
#
loop_
_entity_poly.entity_id
_entity_poly.type
_entity_poly.pdbx_seq_one_letter_code
_entity_poly.pdbx_strand_id
1 'polypeptide(L)'
;MFVGVNKENKMQIRNSTLADFDEIFRLYAAASAYQTTKNVTIWPQFDENLVKTEIHEHRQWKVVIENTTACVWATTFEDPFIWEEKNADPAVYIHRIATNPVFRGQNFVVAILDWAKEYAVQNDKKFVRLDTIGDNTKLIEHYQKCGFTFLGTSHLTNISQLPAHYSSGNAKLFEYIL
;
A
#
# COMPACT_ATOMS: atom_id res chain seq x y z
N MET A 1 -8.14 -8.68 44.89
CA MET A 1 -9.12 -8.26 43.86
C MET A 1 -8.31 -7.64 42.72
N PHE A 2 -7.89 -8.44 41.74
CA PHE A 2 -7.13 -7.92 40.59
C PHE A 2 -8.15 -7.46 39.56
N VAL A 3 -8.26 -6.15 39.37
CA VAL A 3 -9.00 -5.57 38.26
C VAL A 3 -8.12 -5.73 37.02
N GLY A 4 -8.44 -6.71 36.22
CA GLY A 4 -7.82 -6.88 34.90
C GLY A 4 -8.26 -5.71 34.00
N VAL A 5 -7.36 -4.78 33.73
CA VAL A 5 -7.55 -3.77 32.69
C VAL A 5 -7.39 -4.53 31.37
N ASN A 6 -8.51 -4.87 30.72
CA ASN A 6 -8.53 -5.23 29.31
C ASN A 6 -8.07 -3.98 28.53
N LYS A 7 -6.77 -3.88 28.26
CA LYS A 7 -6.28 -3.02 27.18
C LYS A 7 -6.69 -3.70 25.88
N GLU A 8 -7.84 -3.31 25.33
CA GLU A 8 -8.13 -3.58 23.92
C GLU A 8 -6.95 -2.99 23.15
N ASN A 9 -6.21 -3.85 22.47
CA ASN A 9 -5.14 -3.47 21.54
C ASN A 9 -5.77 -2.71 20.37
N LYS A 10 -6.07 -1.43 20.59
CA LYS A 10 -6.81 -0.62 19.63
C LYS A 10 -5.90 -0.26 18.46
N MET A 11 -6.12 -0.92 17.34
CA MET A 11 -5.52 -0.55 16.07
C MET A 11 -5.99 0.87 15.68
N GLN A 12 -5.05 1.73 15.31
CA GLN A 12 -5.33 3.10 14.84
C GLN A 12 -4.70 3.32 13.48
N ILE A 13 -5.46 3.89 12.56
CA ILE A 13 -4.96 4.38 11.28
C ILE A 13 -4.86 5.90 11.35
N ARG A 14 -3.70 6.43 10.97
CA ARG A 14 -3.46 7.87 10.96
C ARG A 14 -2.37 8.25 9.96
N ASN A 15 -2.27 9.52 9.61
CA ASN A 15 -1.18 10.02 8.79
C ASN A 15 0.17 9.80 9.49
N SER A 16 1.18 9.51 8.67
CA SER A 16 2.57 9.59 9.09
C SER A 16 3.03 11.03 9.15
N THR A 17 4.03 11.29 9.98
CA THR A 17 4.69 12.58 10.15
C THR A 17 6.18 12.45 9.82
N LEU A 18 6.92 13.54 9.77
CA LEU A 18 8.37 13.50 9.59
C LEU A 18 9.10 12.72 10.70
N ALA A 19 8.51 12.61 11.89
CA ALA A 19 9.06 11.76 12.95
C ALA A 19 9.00 10.26 12.63
N ASP A 20 8.18 9.85 11.66
CA ASP A 20 8.04 8.45 11.22
C ASP A 20 8.95 8.13 10.03
N PHE A 21 9.69 9.11 9.50
CA PHE A 21 10.45 8.97 8.26
C PHE A 21 11.41 7.78 8.28
N ASP A 22 12.25 7.68 9.29
CA ASP A 22 13.22 6.59 9.41
C ASP A 22 12.53 5.22 9.55
N GLU A 23 11.40 5.18 10.26
CA GLU A 23 10.61 3.95 10.43
C GLU A 23 9.95 3.51 9.12
N ILE A 24 9.46 4.44 8.28
CA ILE A 24 8.94 4.15 6.96
C ILE A 24 10.02 3.47 6.10
N PHE A 25 11.22 4.04 6.05
CA PHE A 25 12.32 3.46 5.28
C PHE A 25 12.81 2.13 5.84
N ARG A 26 12.82 1.96 7.16
CA ARG A 26 13.10 0.66 7.80
C ARG A 26 12.09 -0.40 7.35
N LEU A 27 10.80 -0.06 7.26
CA LEU A 27 9.76 -0.99 6.82
C LEU A 27 9.85 -1.28 5.32
N TYR A 28 10.19 -0.31 4.48
CA TYR A 28 10.46 -0.55 3.06
C TYR A 28 11.65 -1.49 2.87
N ALA A 29 12.74 -1.29 3.61
CA ALA A 29 13.89 -2.19 3.57
C ALA A 29 13.53 -3.62 4.03
N ALA A 30 12.71 -3.76 5.07
CA ALA A 30 12.22 -5.04 5.55
C ALA A 30 11.30 -5.74 4.53
N ALA A 31 10.51 -4.98 3.78
CA ALA A 31 9.69 -5.50 2.68
C ALA A 31 10.57 -6.00 1.53
N SER A 32 11.56 -5.22 1.09
CA SER A 32 12.52 -5.61 0.04
C SER A 32 13.32 -6.85 0.42
N ALA A 33 13.80 -6.93 1.67
CA ALA A 33 14.48 -8.12 2.17
C ALA A 33 13.58 -9.36 2.15
N TYR A 34 12.30 -9.21 2.51
CA TYR A 34 11.35 -10.32 2.44
C TYR A 34 11.05 -10.75 1.01
N GLN A 35 10.90 -9.81 0.08
CA GLN A 35 10.71 -10.08 -1.34
C GLN A 35 11.88 -10.90 -1.91
N THR A 36 13.12 -10.58 -1.52
CA THR A 36 14.30 -11.35 -1.88
C THR A 36 14.19 -12.81 -1.45
N THR A 37 13.71 -13.09 -0.23
CA THR A 37 13.54 -14.48 0.27
C THR A 37 12.45 -15.26 -0.48
N LYS A 38 11.54 -14.56 -1.15
CA LYS A 38 10.43 -15.17 -1.91
C LYS A 38 10.70 -15.28 -3.40
N ASN A 39 11.86 -14.81 -3.86
CA ASN A 39 12.23 -14.77 -5.27
C ASN A 39 11.15 -14.08 -6.15
N VAL A 40 10.64 -12.96 -5.65
CA VAL A 40 9.67 -12.10 -6.36
C VAL A 40 10.33 -10.76 -6.69
N THR A 41 9.64 -9.92 -7.46
CA THR A 41 10.14 -8.59 -7.80
C THR A 41 10.44 -7.78 -6.54
N ILE A 42 11.67 -7.27 -6.44
CA ILE A 42 12.18 -6.54 -5.28
C ILE A 42 11.95 -5.05 -5.49
N TRP A 43 11.48 -4.35 -4.47
CA TRP A 43 11.37 -2.91 -4.50
C TRP A 43 12.75 -2.24 -4.57
N PRO A 44 12.89 -1.15 -5.35
CA PRO A 44 14.09 -0.31 -5.34
C PRO A 44 14.18 0.46 -4.01
N GLN A 45 15.31 1.11 -3.81
CA GLN A 45 15.37 2.18 -2.82
C GLN A 45 14.51 3.35 -3.33
N PHE A 46 13.51 3.75 -2.54
CA PHE A 46 12.64 4.87 -2.87
C PHE A 46 13.32 6.21 -2.61
N ASP A 47 12.94 7.23 -3.39
CA ASP A 47 13.44 8.60 -3.21
C ASP A 47 12.91 9.18 -1.89
N GLU A 48 13.83 9.69 -1.08
CA GLU A 48 13.50 10.34 0.19
C GLU A 48 12.63 11.58 0.00
N ASN A 49 12.86 12.37 -1.06
CA ASN A 49 12.09 13.57 -1.32
C ASN A 49 10.63 13.22 -1.70
N LEU A 50 10.42 12.13 -2.43
CA LEU A 50 9.09 11.62 -2.71
C LEU A 50 8.34 11.34 -1.40
N VAL A 51 8.95 10.59 -0.48
CA VAL A 51 8.31 10.23 0.80
C VAL A 51 8.09 11.46 1.68
N LYS A 52 9.04 12.40 1.73
CA LYS A 52 8.86 13.68 2.45
C LYS A 52 7.70 14.49 1.88
N THR A 53 7.58 14.57 0.56
CA THR A 53 6.47 15.24 -0.13
C THR A 53 5.13 14.58 0.24
N GLU A 54 5.05 13.26 0.18
CA GLU A 54 3.84 12.51 0.54
C GLU A 54 3.44 12.70 2.01
N ILE A 55 4.41 12.82 2.92
CA ILE A 55 4.14 13.15 4.34
C ILE A 55 3.56 14.57 4.44
N HIS A 56 4.15 15.56 3.77
CA HIS A 56 3.67 16.94 3.79
C HIS A 56 2.27 17.09 3.19
N GLU A 57 1.95 16.29 2.18
CA GLU A 57 0.65 16.27 1.53
C GLU A 57 -0.37 15.34 2.21
N HIS A 58 -0.05 14.80 3.38
CA HIS A 58 -0.90 13.86 4.13
C HIS A 58 -1.29 12.61 3.35
N ARG A 59 -0.42 12.14 2.45
CA ARG A 59 -0.62 10.95 1.63
C ARG A 59 0.13 9.70 2.13
N GLN A 60 0.97 9.84 3.16
CA GLN A 60 1.61 8.72 3.87
C GLN A 60 0.80 8.35 5.12
N TRP A 61 0.49 7.08 5.24
CA TRP A 61 -0.39 6.53 6.28
C TRP A 61 0.30 5.43 7.07
N LYS A 62 -0.17 5.20 8.29
CA LYS A 62 0.31 4.09 9.13
C LYS A 62 -0.81 3.48 9.95
N VAL A 63 -0.67 2.17 10.20
CA VAL A 63 -1.35 1.46 11.29
C VAL A 63 -0.46 1.50 12.51
N VAL A 64 -1.02 1.87 13.65
CA VAL A 64 -0.35 1.85 14.95
C VAL A 64 -1.08 0.91 15.89
N ILE A 65 -0.34 0.00 16.53
CA ILE A 65 -0.80 -0.93 17.56
C ILE A 65 0.15 -0.78 18.76
N GLU A 66 -0.39 -0.48 19.94
CA GLU A 66 0.41 -0.31 21.16
C GLU A 66 1.63 0.63 21.01
N ASN A 67 1.43 1.77 20.36
CA ASN A 67 2.47 2.76 20.02
C ASN A 67 3.56 2.28 19.06
N THR A 68 3.38 1.11 18.43
CA THR A 68 4.30 0.58 17.42
C THR A 68 3.69 0.70 16.04
N THR A 69 4.46 1.18 15.06
CA THR A 69 4.05 1.19 13.66
C THR A 69 4.00 -0.23 13.12
N ALA A 70 2.80 -0.72 12.82
CA ALA A 70 2.54 -2.08 12.38
C ALA A 70 2.55 -2.22 10.85
N CYS A 71 2.11 -1.19 10.13
CA CYS A 71 2.09 -1.16 8.68
C CYS A 71 2.12 0.29 8.19
N VAL A 72 2.67 0.52 7.00
CA VAL A 72 2.65 1.82 6.32
C VAL A 72 2.20 1.63 4.87
N TRP A 73 1.60 2.68 4.29
CA TRP A 73 1.27 2.76 2.86
C TRP A 73 1.16 4.22 2.42
N ALA A 74 1.17 4.44 1.12
CA ALA A 74 0.91 5.75 0.53
C ALA A 74 -0.38 5.74 -0.29
N THR A 75 -0.98 6.92 -0.49
CA THR A 75 -2.12 7.13 -1.38
C THR A 75 -1.86 8.23 -2.38
N THR A 76 -2.51 8.15 -3.54
CA THR A 76 -2.63 9.23 -4.50
C THR A 76 -3.99 9.18 -5.18
N PHE A 77 -4.37 10.27 -5.85
CA PHE A 77 -5.59 10.31 -6.67
C PHE A 77 -5.32 10.19 -8.15
N GLU A 78 -4.05 10.07 -8.54
CA GLU A 78 -3.61 9.96 -9.92
C GLU A 78 -2.47 8.94 -10.03
N ASP A 79 -2.54 8.09 -11.05
CA ASP A 79 -1.50 7.13 -11.40
C ASP A 79 -1.51 6.82 -12.90
N PRO A 80 -1.25 7.85 -13.75
CA PRO A 80 -1.47 7.75 -15.19
C PRO A 80 -0.55 6.75 -15.90
N PHE A 81 0.65 6.50 -15.35
CA PHE A 81 1.62 5.60 -15.99
C PHE A 81 1.29 4.12 -15.81
N ILE A 82 0.53 3.77 -14.77
CA ILE A 82 0.09 2.39 -14.49
C ILE A 82 -1.33 2.18 -15.01
N TRP A 83 -2.23 3.15 -14.80
CA TRP A 83 -3.65 2.99 -15.07
C TRP A 83 -4.10 3.59 -16.40
N GLU A 84 -3.21 4.31 -17.10
CA GLU A 84 -3.42 4.85 -18.46
C GLU A 84 -4.80 5.53 -18.60
N GLU A 85 -5.65 5.07 -19.50
CA GLU A 85 -6.99 5.66 -19.72
C GLU A 85 -7.89 5.55 -18.48
N LYS A 86 -7.73 4.49 -17.67
CA LYS A 86 -8.50 4.32 -16.42
C LYS A 86 -8.13 5.34 -15.34
N ASN A 87 -7.03 6.06 -15.50
CA ASN A 87 -6.67 7.15 -14.58
C ASN A 87 -7.68 8.32 -14.62
N ALA A 88 -8.52 8.41 -15.65
CA ALA A 88 -9.61 9.39 -15.72
C ALA A 88 -10.75 9.08 -14.72
N ASP A 89 -10.83 7.86 -14.20
CA ASP A 89 -11.83 7.48 -13.21
C ASP A 89 -11.52 8.11 -11.84
N PRO A 90 -12.55 8.46 -11.04
CA PRO A 90 -12.34 9.01 -9.70
C PRO A 90 -11.91 7.92 -8.72
N ALA A 91 -10.61 7.71 -8.57
CA ALA A 91 -10.02 6.63 -7.77
C ALA A 91 -9.09 7.12 -6.66
N VAL A 92 -8.95 6.30 -5.62
CA VAL A 92 -7.84 6.31 -4.66
C VAL A 92 -6.90 5.17 -5.03
N TYR A 93 -5.64 5.48 -5.26
CA TYR A 93 -4.60 4.49 -5.52
C TYR A 93 -3.78 4.26 -4.25
N ILE A 94 -3.60 3.00 -3.88
CA ILE A 94 -2.82 2.56 -2.72
C ILE A 94 -1.48 2.03 -3.19
N HIS A 95 -0.40 2.57 -2.63
CA HIS A 95 0.96 2.22 -2.99
C HIS A 95 1.77 1.77 -1.77
N ARG A 96 2.74 0.90 -2.00
CA ARG A 96 3.82 0.55 -1.07
C ARG A 96 3.33 0.11 0.32
N ILE A 97 2.38 -0.83 0.37
CA ILE A 97 1.97 -1.45 1.64
C ILE A 97 3.16 -2.24 2.20
N ALA A 98 3.71 -1.78 3.33
CA ALA A 98 4.83 -2.42 4.01
C ALA A 98 4.49 -2.74 5.45
N THR A 99 4.40 -4.05 5.75
CA THR A 99 4.08 -4.57 7.08
C THR A 99 5.34 -4.77 7.91
N ASN A 100 5.33 -4.28 9.14
CA ASN A 100 6.37 -4.55 10.11
C ASN A 100 6.48 -6.06 10.36
N PRO A 101 7.68 -6.65 10.26
CA PRO A 101 7.87 -8.10 10.40
C PRO A 101 7.22 -8.73 11.63
N VAL A 102 7.19 -8.04 12.77
CA VAL A 102 6.59 -8.56 14.01
C VAL A 102 5.06 -8.67 13.99
N PHE A 103 4.41 -8.01 13.02
CA PHE A 103 2.96 -8.02 12.81
C PHE A 103 2.53 -8.79 11.55
N ARG A 104 3.43 -9.55 10.93
CA ARG A 104 3.08 -10.37 9.75
C ARG A 104 1.97 -11.37 10.08
N GLY A 105 1.09 -11.59 9.10
CA GLY A 105 -0.06 -12.49 9.25
C GLY A 105 -1.33 -11.82 9.79
N GLN A 106 -1.28 -10.55 10.20
CA GLN A 106 -2.47 -9.83 10.69
C GLN A 106 -3.35 -9.26 9.57
N ASN A 107 -2.99 -9.50 8.30
CA ASN A 107 -3.79 -9.13 7.13
C ASN A 107 -4.25 -7.66 7.10
N PHE A 108 -3.32 -6.73 7.24
CA PHE A 108 -3.62 -5.29 7.22
C PHE A 108 -4.26 -4.80 5.92
N VAL A 109 -4.16 -5.55 4.82
CA VAL A 109 -4.80 -5.19 3.55
C VAL A 109 -6.31 -5.04 3.70
N VAL A 110 -6.96 -5.89 4.50
CA VAL A 110 -8.41 -5.77 4.78
C VAL A 110 -8.70 -4.47 5.54
N ALA A 111 -7.94 -4.17 6.59
CA ALA A 111 -8.13 -2.95 7.36
C ALA A 111 -7.83 -1.68 6.53
N ILE A 112 -6.82 -1.75 5.65
CA ILE A 112 -6.49 -0.66 4.72
C ILE A 112 -7.62 -0.47 3.71
N LEU A 113 -8.18 -1.55 3.15
CA LEU A 113 -9.30 -1.45 2.22
C LEU A 113 -10.53 -0.85 2.90
N ASP A 114 -10.89 -1.29 4.11
CA ASP A 114 -12.04 -0.75 4.83
C ASP A 114 -11.87 0.75 5.13
N TRP A 115 -10.69 1.16 5.58
CA TRP A 115 -10.35 2.56 5.74
C TRP A 115 -10.39 3.32 4.39
N ALA A 116 -9.86 2.73 3.32
CA ALA A 116 -9.78 3.38 2.01
C ALA A 116 -11.16 3.61 1.37
N LYS A 117 -12.15 2.75 1.66
CA LYS A 117 -13.55 2.96 1.26
C LYS A 117 -14.09 4.26 1.86
N GLU A 118 -13.91 4.46 3.17
CA GLU A 118 -14.35 5.69 3.85
C GLU A 118 -13.58 6.90 3.33
N TYR A 119 -12.26 6.77 3.17
CA TYR A 119 -11.41 7.82 2.62
C TYR A 119 -11.80 8.20 1.19
N ALA A 120 -12.15 7.22 0.35
CA ALA A 120 -12.62 7.45 -1.01
C ALA A 120 -13.94 8.22 -1.03
N VAL A 121 -14.93 7.83 -0.21
CA VAL A 121 -16.20 8.57 -0.09
C VAL A 121 -15.97 10.01 0.34
N GLN A 122 -15.10 10.27 1.32
CA GLN A 122 -14.77 11.61 1.81
C GLN A 122 -14.11 12.51 0.75
N ASN A 123 -13.52 11.90 -0.29
CA ASN A 123 -12.82 12.59 -1.38
C ASN A 123 -13.55 12.48 -2.73
N ASP A 124 -14.85 12.16 -2.74
CA ASP A 124 -15.68 12.02 -3.95
C ASP A 124 -15.09 11.01 -4.97
N LYS A 125 -14.45 9.95 -4.47
CA LYS A 125 -13.92 8.86 -5.28
C LYS A 125 -14.87 7.66 -5.27
N LYS A 126 -14.84 6.88 -6.34
CA LYS A 126 -15.71 5.71 -6.56
C LYS A 126 -14.96 4.40 -6.58
N PHE A 127 -13.64 4.45 -6.66
CA PHE A 127 -12.78 3.28 -6.79
C PHE A 127 -11.65 3.34 -5.77
N VAL A 128 -11.30 2.18 -5.22
CA VAL A 128 -10.02 1.95 -4.52
C VAL A 128 -9.20 1.00 -5.37
N ARG A 129 -7.99 1.40 -5.73
CA ARG A 129 -7.13 0.70 -6.68
C ARG A 129 -5.75 0.45 -6.11
N LEU A 130 -5.13 -0.64 -6.50
CA LEU A 130 -3.72 -0.92 -6.30
C LEU A 130 -3.18 -1.77 -7.45
N ASP A 131 -1.87 -1.77 -7.59
CA ASP A 131 -1.17 -2.63 -8.53
C ASP A 131 -0.03 -3.41 -7.87
N THR A 132 0.40 -4.45 -8.54
CA THR A 132 1.60 -5.21 -8.17
C THR A 132 2.37 -5.63 -9.41
N ILE A 133 3.68 -5.87 -9.23
CA ILE A 133 4.56 -6.31 -10.30
C ILE A 133 4.91 -7.78 -10.11
N GLY A 134 5.12 -8.47 -11.24
CA GLY A 134 5.52 -9.87 -11.27
C GLY A 134 4.34 -10.86 -11.28
N ASP A 135 4.66 -12.15 -11.37
CA ASP A 135 3.68 -13.23 -11.56
C ASP A 135 3.41 -14.02 -10.27
N ASN A 136 3.32 -13.32 -9.13
CA ASN A 136 3.03 -13.94 -7.85
C ASN A 136 1.54 -14.27 -7.70
N THR A 137 1.14 -15.48 -8.11
CA THR A 137 -0.26 -15.96 -8.03
C THR A 137 -0.80 -15.95 -6.60
N LYS A 138 0.02 -16.25 -5.60
CA LYS A 138 -0.38 -16.20 -4.18
C LYS A 138 -0.74 -14.77 -3.73
N LEU A 139 -0.05 -13.78 -4.27
CA LEU A 139 -0.34 -12.38 -3.98
C LEU A 139 -1.65 -11.96 -4.67
N ILE A 140 -1.89 -12.41 -5.89
CA ILE A 140 -3.16 -12.18 -6.59
C ILE A 140 -4.33 -12.76 -5.80
N GLU A 141 -4.24 -14.03 -5.40
CA GLU A 141 -5.26 -14.69 -4.57
C GLU A 141 -5.46 -13.98 -3.23
N HIS A 142 -4.36 -13.47 -2.63
CA HIS A 142 -4.43 -12.74 -1.37
C HIS A 142 -5.26 -11.46 -1.51
N TYR A 143 -5.00 -10.62 -2.52
CA TYR A 143 -5.78 -9.40 -2.74
C TYR A 143 -7.25 -9.69 -3.08
N GLN A 144 -7.51 -10.74 -3.86
CA GLN A 144 -8.89 -11.18 -4.13
C GLN A 144 -9.62 -11.60 -2.85
N LYS A 145 -8.97 -12.37 -1.97
CA LYS A 145 -9.53 -12.74 -0.65
C LYS A 145 -9.73 -11.54 0.27
N CYS A 146 -8.97 -10.47 0.10
CA CYS A 146 -9.14 -9.21 0.83
C CYS A 146 -10.30 -8.35 0.30
N GLY A 147 -10.91 -8.73 -0.83
CA GLY A 147 -12.08 -8.05 -1.39
C GLY A 147 -11.84 -7.27 -2.68
N PHE A 148 -10.60 -7.26 -3.21
CA PHE A 148 -10.32 -6.64 -4.50
C PHE A 148 -10.70 -7.55 -5.67
N THR A 149 -11.17 -6.94 -6.75
CA THR A 149 -11.34 -7.60 -8.05
C THR A 149 -10.03 -7.52 -8.82
N PHE A 150 -9.52 -8.65 -9.28
CA PHE A 150 -8.36 -8.69 -10.19
C PHE A 150 -8.81 -8.35 -11.62
N LEU A 151 -8.28 -7.27 -12.18
CA LEU A 151 -8.63 -6.79 -13.51
C LEU A 151 -7.76 -7.37 -14.62
N GLY A 152 -6.73 -8.14 -14.28
CA GLY A 152 -5.78 -8.70 -15.22
C GLY A 152 -4.43 -7.99 -15.21
N THR A 153 -3.67 -8.24 -16.28
CA THR A 153 -2.33 -7.67 -16.48
C THR A 153 -2.41 -6.51 -17.45
N SER A 154 -1.88 -5.36 -17.06
CA SER A 154 -1.64 -4.23 -17.97
C SER A 154 -0.20 -4.28 -18.50
N HIS A 155 -0.04 -4.03 -19.79
CA HIS A 155 1.25 -3.88 -20.44
C HIS A 155 1.61 -2.40 -20.49
N LEU A 156 2.55 -1.99 -19.63
CA LEU A 156 2.92 -0.58 -19.44
C LEU A 156 3.69 -0.06 -20.65
N THR A 157 3.29 1.09 -21.19
CA THR A 157 3.89 1.69 -22.39
C THR A 157 5.05 2.64 -22.08
N ASN A 158 5.01 3.32 -20.94
CA ASN A 158 5.96 4.37 -20.55
C ASN A 158 6.83 3.98 -19.34
N ILE A 159 7.44 2.79 -19.38
CA ILE A 159 8.26 2.25 -18.26
C ILE A 159 9.45 3.11 -17.87
N SER A 160 9.97 3.95 -18.77
CA SER A 160 11.07 4.87 -18.47
C SER A 160 10.71 5.98 -17.44
N GLN A 161 9.42 6.22 -17.24
CA GLN A 161 8.87 7.19 -16.28
C GLN A 161 8.58 6.54 -14.92
N LEU A 162 8.68 5.23 -14.82
CA LEU A 162 8.33 4.44 -13.64
C LEU A 162 9.57 4.03 -12.85
N PRO A 163 9.43 3.75 -11.54
CA PRO A 163 10.48 3.15 -10.73
C PRO A 163 11.02 1.84 -11.34
N ALA A 164 12.29 1.53 -11.09
CA ALA A 164 13.01 0.43 -11.75
C ALA A 164 12.35 -0.96 -11.62
N HIS A 165 11.57 -1.21 -10.58
CA HIS A 165 10.87 -2.48 -10.41
C HIS A 165 9.73 -2.72 -11.41
N TYR A 166 9.29 -1.68 -12.15
CA TYR A 166 8.37 -1.81 -13.29
C TYR A 166 9.07 -2.17 -14.62
N SER A 167 10.37 -2.45 -14.60
CA SER A 167 11.16 -2.75 -15.81
C SER A 167 10.64 -3.92 -16.63
N SER A 168 9.85 -4.85 -16.05
CA SER A 168 9.17 -5.92 -16.78
C SER A 168 8.05 -5.42 -17.71
N GLY A 169 7.60 -4.17 -17.52
CA GLY A 169 6.51 -3.58 -18.28
C GLY A 169 5.12 -4.19 -18.01
N ASN A 170 4.96 -4.98 -16.96
CA ASN A 170 3.69 -5.66 -16.65
C ASN A 170 3.25 -5.35 -15.22
N ALA A 171 2.06 -4.76 -15.07
CA ALA A 171 1.41 -4.55 -13.79
C ALA A 171 0.15 -5.43 -13.65
N LYS A 172 -0.07 -5.98 -12.48
CA LYS A 172 -1.30 -6.68 -12.10
C LYS A 172 -2.22 -5.67 -11.42
N LEU A 173 -3.38 -5.40 -11.99
CA LEU A 173 -4.29 -4.37 -11.55
C LEU A 173 -5.40 -4.94 -10.67
N PHE A 174 -5.71 -4.24 -9.58
CA PHE A 174 -6.75 -4.61 -8.63
C PHE A 174 -7.63 -3.41 -8.32
N GLU A 175 -8.94 -3.65 -8.24
CA GLU A 175 -9.93 -2.61 -8.02
C GLU A 175 -10.99 -3.07 -7.02
N TYR A 176 -11.44 -2.13 -6.21
CA TYR A 176 -12.68 -2.22 -5.45
C TYR A 176 -13.59 -1.07 -5.89
N ILE A 177 -14.86 -1.37 -6.17
CA ILE A 177 -15.89 -0.39 -6.54
C ILE A 177 -16.74 -0.11 -5.31
N LEU A 178 -16.94 1.16 -4.95
CA LEU A 178 -17.75 1.58 -3.80
C LEU A 178 -19.23 1.48 -4.09
#